data_d166a2dbff328c6ee7613d0a6206b6c3
#
_entry.id   d166a2dbff328c6ee7613d0a6206b6c3
#
_cell.length_a   1.000
_cell.length_b   1.000
_cell.length_c   1.000
_cell.angle_alpha   90.00
_cell.angle_beta   90.00
_cell.angle_gamma   90.00
#
_symmetry.space_group_name_H-M   'P 1'
#
loop_
_entity.id
_entity.type
_entity.pdbx_description
1 polymer ?
#
loop_
_entity_poly.entity_id
_entity_poly.type
_entity_poly.pdbx_seq_one_letter_code
_entity_poly.pdbx_strand_id
1 'polypeptide(L)' 'MAVKHTPTGVVHSGTKGGSTGCGVDTKKHSSHWVSSHQKITCDKNGCKN' A
#
# COMPACT_ATOMS: atom_id res chain seq x y z
N MET A 1 1.08 4.77 8.36
CA MET A 1 -0.16 4.08 7.98
C MET A 1 0.14 3.12 6.84
N ALA A 2 -0.66 2.11 6.70
CA ALA A 2 -0.41 1.08 5.70
C ALA A 2 -1.65 0.78 4.88
N VAL A 3 -1.44 0.36 3.64
CA VAL A 3 -2.51 -0.09 2.77
C VAL A 3 -2.14 -1.46 2.20
N LYS A 4 -3.11 -2.33 2.08
CA LYS A 4 -2.89 -3.67 1.55
C LYS A 4 -3.42 -3.74 0.12
N HIS A 5 -2.59 -4.26 -0.78
CA HIS A 5 -3.00 -4.53 -2.16
C HIS A 5 -3.62 -5.91 -2.20
N THR A 6 -4.94 -5.98 -2.33
CA THR A 6 -5.66 -7.24 -2.17
C THR A 6 -5.33 -8.29 -3.23
N PRO A 7 -5.09 -7.94 -4.50
CA PRO A 7 -4.75 -8.98 -5.49
C PRO A 7 -3.44 -9.72 -5.20
N THR A 8 -2.47 -9.04 -4.59
CA THR A 8 -1.17 -9.66 -4.28
C THR A 8 -0.98 -9.95 -2.80
N GLY A 9 -1.80 -9.34 -1.94
CA GLY A 9 -1.64 -9.48 -0.50
C GLY A 9 -0.48 -8.69 0.10
N VAL A 10 0.16 -7.84 -0.69
CA VAL A 10 1.31 -7.06 -0.23
C VAL A 10 0.81 -5.84 0.55
N VAL A 11 1.42 -5.59 1.70
CA VAL A 11 1.11 -4.42 2.53
C VAL A 11 2.16 -3.35 2.27
N HIS A 12 1.71 -2.17 1.85
CA HIS A 12 2.58 -1.04 1.52
C HIS A 12 2.43 0.06 2.57
N SER A 13 3.44 0.89 2.68
CA SER A 13 3.35 2.13 3.44
C SER A 13 2.58 3.16 2.62
N GLY A 14 1.63 3.85 3.23
CA GLY A 14 0.88 4.88 2.54
C GLY A 14 -0.55 4.95 3.01
N THR A 15 -1.41 5.60 2.20
CA THR A 15 -2.81 5.78 2.54
C THR A 15 -3.70 5.36 1.39
N LYS A 16 -4.89 4.87 1.74
CA LYS A 16 -5.92 4.62 0.75
C LYS A 16 -6.40 5.96 0.20
N GLY A 17 -6.58 6.02 -1.11
CA GLY A 17 -7.00 7.27 -1.76
C GLY A 17 -5.86 8.24 -2.02
N GLY A 18 -4.63 7.78 -1.89
CA GLY A 18 -3.46 8.58 -2.17
C GLY A 18 -2.43 7.79 -2.94
N SER A 19 -1.24 7.63 -2.36
CA SER A 19 -0.19 6.84 -2.97
C SER A 19 0.59 6.08 -1.91
N THR A 20 1.27 5.02 -2.32
CA THR A 20 2.15 4.28 -1.43
C THR A 20 3.52 4.95 -1.37
N GLY A 21 4.32 4.55 -0.39
CA GLY A 21 5.69 5.07 -0.29
C GLY A 21 6.55 4.68 -1.47
N CYS A 22 6.26 3.57 -2.14
CA CYS A 22 7.03 3.14 -3.31
C CYS A 22 6.51 3.73 -4.62
N GLY A 23 5.52 4.63 -4.56
CA GLY A 23 5.08 5.37 -5.74
C GLY A 23 3.88 4.82 -6.47
N VAL A 24 3.16 3.86 -5.89
CA VAL A 24 1.97 3.30 -6.52
C VAL A 24 0.75 4.17 -6.16
N ASP A 25 -0.06 4.48 -7.16
CA ASP A 25 -1.27 5.28 -6.95
C ASP A 25 -2.40 4.38 -6.45
N THR A 26 -2.87 4.62 -5.23
CA THR A 26 -3.94 3.82 -4.65
C THR A 26 -5.33 4.33 -5.00
N LYS A 27 -5.44 5.48 -5.65
CA LYS A 27 -6.73 5.98 -6.12
C LYS A 27 -7.16 5.31 -7.42
N LYS A 28 -6.22 4.92 -8.24
CA LYS A 28 -6.49 4.46 -9.59
C LYS A 28 -7.32 3.18 -9.59
N HIS A 29 -7.04 2.26 -8.72
CA HIS A 29 -7.81 1.03 -8.56
C HIS A 29 -8.19 0.88 -7.10
N SER A 30 -9.03 1.79 -6.62
CA SER A 30 -9.31 1.88 -5.19
C SER A 30 -9.91 0.60 -4.61
N SER A 31 -10.59 -0.20 -5.43
CA SER A 31 -11.15 -1.47 -4.95
C SER A 31 -10.07 -2.51 -4.64
N HIS A 32 -8.85 -2.32 -5.14
CA HIS A 32 -7.74 -3.22 -4.87
C HIS A 32 -6.97 -2.86 -3.60
N TRP A 33 -7.36 -1.79 -2.93
CA TRP A 33 -6.62 -1.28 -1.78
C TRP A 33 -7.53 -1.16 -0.57
N VAL A 34 -7.03 -1.62 0.56
CA VAL A 34 -7.75 -1.49 1.83
C VAL A 34 -6.78 -0.97 2.88
N SER A 35 -7.29 -0.17 3.81
CA SER A 35 -6.49 0.28 4.95
C SER A 35 -6.11 -0.92 5.79
N SER A 36 -4.89 -0.93 6.29
CA SER A 36 -4.37 -2.06 7.05
C SER A 36 -3.55 -1.58 8.22
N HIS A 37 -3.57 -2.36 9.29
CA HIS A 37 -2.68 -2.17 10.44
C HIS A 37 -1.62 -3.25 10.48
N GLN A 38 -1.54 -4.08 9.45
CA GLN A 38 -0.58 -5.16 9.40
C GLN A 38 0.82 -4.62 9.13
N LYS A 39 1.81 -5.43 9.44
CA LYS A 39 3.20 -5.07 9.18
C LYS A 39 3.41 -4.92 7.67
N ILE A 40 4.16 -3.90 7.29
CA ILE A 40 4.46 -3.64 5.88
C ILE A 40 5.32 -4.76 5.35
N THR A 41 4.89 -5.38 4.26
CA THR A 41 5.61 -6.48 3.62
C THR A 41 6.28 -6.07 2.32
N CYS A 42 5.94 -4.89 1.78
CA CYS A 42 6.62 -4.38 0.59
C CYS A 42 8.05 -3.97 0.95
N ASP A 43 9.02 -4.51 0.21
CA ASP A 43 10.43 -4.22 0.49
C ASP A 43 11.05 -3.27 -0.51
N LYS A 44 10.24 -2.52 -1.24
CA LYS A 44 10.75 -1.50 -2.16
C LYS A 44 11.07 -0.22 -1.39
N ASN A 45 11.99 0.56 -1.95
CA ASN A 45 12.34 1.84 -1.35
C ASN A 45 11.12 2.72 -1.20
N GLY A 46 10.99 3.38 -0.05
CA GLY A 46 9.84 4.20 0.25
C GLY A 46 8.77 3.47 1.04
N CYS A 47 8.52 2.19 0.76
CA CYS A 47 7.65 1.37 1.59
C CYS A 47 8.44 0.72 2.72
N LYS A 48 9.58 0.16 2.39
CA LYS A 48 10.39 -0.55 3.38
C LYS A 48 10.98 0.39 4.36
N ASN A 49 11.55 1.31 4.26
CA ASN A 49 12.08 2.26 5.19
C ASN A 49 12.56 1.72 6.50
#